data_525e265799ef93687678f9a4c11bfdf8
#
_entry.id   525e265799ef93687678f9a4c11bfdf8
#
_cell.length_a   1.000
_cell.length_b   1.000
_cell.length_c   1.000
_cell.angle_alpha   90.00
_cell.angle_beta   90.00
_cell.angle_gamma   90.00
#
_symmetry.space_group_name_H-M   'P 1'
#
loop_
_entity.id
_entity.type
_entity.pdbx_description
1 polymer ?
#
loop_
_entity_poly.entity_id
_entity_poly.type
_entity_poly.pdbx_seq_one_letter_code
_entity_poly.pdbx_strand_id
1 'polypeptide(L)'
;GTEGGSSGSPVFDSNKRVLGPLSGGPDVACESNGDYALYGRLARAWDMGLSNYLDPDGTGVKYVNGTYNAQVLGCTDSGASNYNPNATINDGSCEYASAGTAALTFGQVTSNSMQIILNRSVPIAGIQFNVTDFPNVIDITGASGGTMQDYDYNVTTSESGTVLGFSFTGVAIPAGQSVITNISFEGSGDTEICLENGVVSNVDGLGLDISYGSCYAFENSLAGDINGDAVVNILD
;
A
#
# COMPACT_ATOMS: atom_id res chain seq x y z
N GLY A 1 -20.98 39.26 -20.30
CA GLY A 1 -21.58 39.66 -19.03
C GLY A 1 -20.78 39.18 -17.85
N THR A 2 -20.93 39.84 -16.73
CA THR A 2 -20.33 39.46 -15.47
C THR A 2 -21.42 39.08 -14.48
N GLU A 3 -21.27 37.96 -13.82
CA GLU A 3 -22.20 37.52 -12.75
C GLU A 3 -21.68 37.97 -11.38
N GLY A 4 -22.58 38.05 -10.39
CA GLY A 4 -22.22 38.34 -9.01
C GLY A 4 -21.19 37.31 -8.50
N GLY A 5 -20.10 37.79 -7.93
CA GLY A 5 -18.98 36.95 -7.48
C GLY A 5 -17.79 36.86 -8.46
N SER A 6 -17.92 37.38 -9.68
CA SER A 6 -16.84 37.39 -10.66
C SER A 6 -15.76 38.47 -10.41
N SER A 7 -15.93 39.32 -9.42
CA SER A 7 -14.98 40.37 -9.07
C SER A 7 -13.60 39.81 -8.78
N GLY A 8 -12.57 40.42 -9.37
CA GLY A 8 -11.19 39.95 -9.24
C GLY A 8 -10.75 38.95 -10.29
N SER A 9 -11.64 38.40 -11.11
CA SER A 9 -11.27 37.51 -12.21
C SER A 9 -10.29 38.17 -13.16
N PRO A 10 -9.16 37.55 -13.50
CA PRO A 10 -8.15 38.18 -14.36
C PRO A 10 -8.55 38.16 -15.84
N VAL A 11 -8.18 39.19 -16.56
CA VAL A 11 -8.15 39.20 -18.03
C VAL A 11 -6.72 38.96 -18.50
N PHE A 12 -6.57 38.16 -19.53
CA PHE A 12 -5.28 37.79 -20.09
C PHE A 12 -5.08 38.34 -21.50
N ASP A 13 -3.84 38.63 -21.85
CA ASP A 13 -3.45 38.87 -23.25
C ASP A 13 -3.32 37.54 -24.03
N SER A 14 -2.99 37.67 -25.33
CA SER A 14 -2.75 36.50 -26.21
C SER A 14 -1.58 35.62 -25.76
N ASN A 15 -0.69 36.15 -24.93
CA ASN A 15 0.44 35.43 -24.33
C ASN A 15 0.14 34.90 -22.94
N LYS A 16 -1.15 34.90 -22.53
CA LYS A 16 -1.63 34.40 -21.21
C LYS A 16 -1.10 35.22 -20.01
N ARG A 17 -0.79 36.48 -20.21
CA ARG A 17 -0.35 37.38 -19.14
C ARG A 17 -1.55 38.14 -18.58
N VAL A 18 -1.61 38.32 -17.26
CA VAL A 18 -2.67 39.08 -16.61
C VAL A 18 -2.55 40.56 -16.96
N LEU A 19 -3.59 41.13 -17.54
CA LEU A 19 -3.69 42.54 -17.84
C LEU A 19 -4.35 43.35 -16.71
N GLY A 20 -5.17 42.71 -15.92
CA GLY A 20 -5.83 43.29 -14.79
C GLY A 20 -7.02 42.48 -14.27
N PRO A 21 -7.49 42.78 -13.05
CA PRO A 21 -8.65 42.12 -12.48
C PRO A 21 -9.96 42.73 -12.99
N LEU A 22 -11.01 41.95 -12.99
CA LEU A 22 -12.37 42.40 -13.24
C LEU A 22 -12.80 43.36 -12.12
N SER A 23 -13.19 44.55 -12.50
CA SER A 23 -13.64 45.61 -11.59
C SER A 23 -15.16 45.78 -11.53
N GLY A 24 -15.86 45.38 -12.58
CA GLY A 24 -17.31 45.48 -12.65
C GLY A 24 -17.84 45.33 -14.08
N GLY A 25 -19.12 45.43 -14.22
CA GLY A 25 -19.90 45.34 -15.46
C GLY A 25 -21.37 45.30 -15.13
N PRO A 26 -22.27 45.45 -16.09
CA PRO A 26 -23.70 45.29 -15.86
C PRO A 26 -24.00 43.84 -15.44
N ASP A 27 -24.88 43.65 -14.48
CA ASP A 27 -25.45 42.35 -14.13
C ASP A 27 -26.29 41.82 -15.27
N VAL A 28 -25.83 40.82 -15.95
CA VAL A 28 -26.50 40.21 -17.10
C VAL A 28 -26.43 38.70 -17.02
N ALA A 29 -27.57 38.08 -17.33
CA ALA A 29 -27.61 36.61 -17.53
C ALA A 29 -26.83 36.21 -18.76
N CYS A 30 -26.33 34.99 -18.80
CA CYS A 30 -25.44 34.42 -19.82
C CYS A 30 -25.90 34.51 -21.30
N GLU A 31 -27.08 35.08 -21.57
CA GLU A 31 -27.69 35.11 -22.88
C GLU A 31 -27.71 36.49 -23.57
N SER A 32 -27.17 37.55 -22.97
CA SER A 32 -27.22 38.88 -23.55
C SER A 32 -26.00 39.20 -24.45
N ASN A 33 -26.28 39.47 -25.72
CA ASN A 33 -25.26 39.92 -26.68
C ASN A 33 -25.03 41.43 -26.52
N GLY A 34 -23.83 41.86 -26.22
CA GLY A 34 -23.45 43.26 -26.26
C GLY A 34 -23.03 43.89 -24.93
N ASP A 35 -22.90 43.11 -23.89
CA ASP A 35 -22.49 43.60 -22.60
C ASP A 35 -20.97 43.72 -22.47
N TYR A 36 -20.53 44.66 -21.68
CA TYR A 36 -19.10 44.94 -21.46
C TYR A 36 -18.72 44.57 -20.02
N ALA A 37 -17.46 44.22 -19.85
CA ALA A 37 -16.84 44.03 -18.55
C ALA A 37 -15.73 45.10 -18.36
N LEU A 38 -15.67 45.66 -17.19
CA LEU A 38 -14.66 46.65 -16.81
C LEU A 38 -13.52 45.94 -16.09
N TYR A 39 -12.32 46.08 -16.61
CA TYR A 39 -11.11 45.55 -16.00
C TYR A 39 -10.21 46.71 -15.52
N GLY A 40 -9.68 46.56 -14.31
CA GLY A 40 -8.63 47.44 -13.82
C GLY A 40 -7.35 47.27 -14.66
N ARG A 41 -6.71 48.36 -15.05
CA ARG A 41 -5.44 48.29 -15.78
C ARG A 41 -4.29 48.09 -14.79
N LEU A 42 -3.68 46.91 -14.83
CA LEU A 42 -2.51 46.60 -13.96
C LEU A 42 -1.38 47.61 -14.16
N ALA A 43 -1.13 48.08 -15.43
CA ALA A 43 -0.15 49.08 -15.74
C ALA A 43 -0.38 50.39 -14.96
N ARG A 44 -1.65 50.82 -14.79
CA ARG A 44 -1.97 52.00 -14.01
C ARG A 44 -1.75 51.80 -12.52
N ALA A 45 -2.09 50.64 -11.98
CA ALA A 45 -1.80 50.31 -10.60
C ALA A 45 -0.28 50.27 -10.34
N TRP A 46 0.49 49.81 -11.31
CA TRP A 46 1.96 49.84 -11.28
C TRP A 46 2.51 51.22 -11.11
N ASP A 47 2.04 52.15 -11.93
CA ASP A 47 2.44 53.59 -11.87
C ASP A 47 1.96 54.25 -10.56
N MET A 48 0.93 53.76 -9.92
CA MET A 48 0.39 54.25 -8.67
C MET A 48 1.05 53.64 -7.42
N GLY A 49 2.11 52.88 -7.58
CA GLY A 49 2.93 52.37 -6.48
C GLY A 49 2.87 50.86 -6.26
N LEU A 50 2.12 50.08 -7.08
CA LEU A 50 2.12 48.61 -7.02
C LEU A 50 3.52 48.07 -7.31
N SER A 51 4.32 48.78 -8.11
CA SER A 51 5.72 48.48 -8.42
C SER A 51 6.57 48.30 -7.16
N ASN A 52 6.32 49.10 -6.11
CA ASN A 52 7.09 49.03 -4.85
C ASN A 52 6.92 47.68 -4.13
N TYR A 53 5.87 46.94 -4.45
CA TYR A 53 5.56 45.62 -3.83
C TYR A 53 5.89 44.46 -4.76
N LEU A 54 5.71 44.61 -6.07
CA LEU A 54 5.91 43.54 -7.04
C LEU A 54 7.28 43.55 -7.71
N ASP A 55 7.98 44.70 -7.67
CA ASP A 55 9.37 44.85 -8.17
C ASP A 55 10.14 45.75 -7.19
N PRO A 56 10.29 45.33 -5.92
CA PRO A 56 10.92 46.15 -4.89
C PRO A 56 12.38 46.50 -5.19
N ASP A 57 13.04 45.67 -5.98
CA ASP A 57 14.44 45.86 -6.38
C ASP A 57 14.59 46.70 -7.65
N GLY A 58 13.48 47.18 -8.23
CA GLY A 58 13.49 48.05 -9.39
C GLY A 58 14.14 47.44 -10.65
N THR A 59 13.91 46.14 -10.83
CA THR A 59 14.52 45.33 -11.95
C THR A 59 14.04 45.78 -13.32
N GLY A 60 12.93 46.53 -13.36
CA GLY A 60 12.32 47.02 -14.62
C GLY A 60 11.68 45.91 -15.43
N VAL A 61 11.43 44.76 -14.87
CA VAL A 61 10.75 43.66 -15.55
C VAL A 61 9.31 44.06 -15.86
N LYS A 62 9.00 44.18 -17.16
CA LYS A 62 7.68 44.64 -17.63
C LYS A 62 6.61 43.56 -17.61
N TYR A 63 7.00 42.31 -17.49
CA TYR A 63 6.09 41.17 -17.37
C TYR A 63 6.82 39.96 -16.77
N VAL A 64 6.10 39.13 -16.09
CA VAL A 64 6.55 37.79 -15.67
C VAL A 64 5.68 36.79 -16.41
N ASN A 65 6.29 35.85 -17.09
CA ASN A 65 5.56 34.72 -17.66
C ASN A 65 5.09 33.88 -16.47
N GLY A 66 3.80 33.53 -16.46
CA GLY A 66 3.29 32.58 -15.48
C GLY A 66 4.06 31.26 -15.63
N THR A 67 4.75 30.84 -14.61
CA THR A 67 5.26 29.47 -14.54
C THR A 67 4.08 28.57 -14.20
N TYR A 68 3.74 27.70 -15.11
CA TYR A 68 2.95 26.53 -14.76
C TYR A 68 3.87 25.63 -13.91
N ASN A 69 3.82 25.78 -12.60
CA ASN A 69 4.10 24.64 -11.75
C ASN A 69 2.86 23.73 -11.84
N ALA A 70 2.69 23.11 -12.99
CA ALA A 70 1.76 22.00 -13.06
C ALA A 70 2.26 20.97 -12.05
N GLN A 71 1.49 20.79 -10.97
CA GLN A 71 1.72 19.67 -10.08
C GLN A 71 1.52 18.41 -10.95
N VAL A 72 2.61 17.82 -11.37
CA VAL A 72 2.57 16.56 -12.08
C VAL A 72 2.52 15.48 -11.01
N LEU A 73 1.38 14.86 -10.89
CA LEU A 73 1.18 13.71 -10.03
C LEU A 73 1.82 12.49 -10.68
N GLY A 74 2.40 11.61 -9.87
CA GLY A 74 3.03 10.38 -10.32
C GLY A 74 4.05 9.88 -9.31
N CYS A 75 4.63 8.73 -9.59
CA CYS A 75 5.68 8.16 -8.76
C CYS A 75 6.98 8.97 -8.88
N THR A 76 7.48 9.48 -7.76
CA THR A 76 8.74 10.25 -7.67
C THR A 76 9.94 9.41 -7.23
N ASP A 77 9.74 8.13 -6.94
CA ASP A 77 10.82 7.22 -6.53
C ASP A 77 11.48 6.61 -7.75
N SER A 78 12.77 6.90 -7.95
CA SER A 78 13.56 6.38 -9.07
C SER A 78 13.79 4.86 -9.03
N GLY A 79 13.53 4.20 -7.88
CA GLY A 79 13.56 2.75 -7.74
C GLY A 79 12.28 2.05 -8.20
N ALA A 80 11.21 2.79 -8.43
CA ALA A 80 9.95 2.23 -8.89
C ALA A 80 9.96 1.95 -10.40
N SER A 81 9.26 0.89 -10.83
CA SER A 81 9.13 0.50 -12.24
C SER A 81 8.37 1.53 -13.08
N ASN A 82 7.49 2.30 -12.46
CA ASN A 82 6.69 3.35 -13.06
C ASN A 82 7.15 4.77 -12.66
N TYR A 83 8.44 4.94 -12.33
CA TYR A 83 9.03 6.24 -12.02
C TYR A 83 8.73 7.28 -13.12
N ASN A 84 8.19 8.42 -12.72
CA ASN A 84 7.94 9.55 -13.61
C ASN A 84 8.90 10.70 -13.29
N PRO A 85 9.95 10.93 -14.09
CA PRO A 85 10.94 11.99 -13.85
C PRO A 85 10.34 13.41 -13.92
N ASN A 86 9.13 13.57 -14.47
CA ASN A 86 8.41 14.84 -14.51
C ASN A 86 7.46 15.02 -13.31
N ALA A 87 7.25 14.01 -12.48
CA ALA A 87 6.41 14.12 -11.30
C ALA A 87 7.05 15.07 -10.29
N THR A 88 6.25 16.01 -9.79
CA THR A 88 6.63 16.98 -8.75
C THR A 88 5.98 16.64 -7.42
N ILE A 89 4.97 15.76 -7.42
CA ILE A 89 4.27 15.27 -6.24
C ILE A 89 4.08 13.76 -6.38
N ASN A 90 4.51 13.02 -5.36
CA ASN A 90 4.20 11.59 -5.25
C ASN A 90 2.71 11.42 -4.91
N ASP A 91 1.99 10.74 -5.77
CA ASP A 91 0.56 10.45 -5.61
C ASP A 91 0.28 9.07 -4.98
N GLY A 92 1.35 8.38 -4.56
CA GLY A 92 1.26 7.03 -3.98
C GLY A 92 1.15 5.91 -5.03
N SER A 93 1.30 6.22 -6.32
CA SER A 93 1.18 5.24 -7.42
C SER A 93 2.46 4.45 -7.69
N CYS A 94 3.50 4.57 -6.86
CA CYS A 94 4.76 3.86 -7.09
C CYS A 94 4.55 2.34 -7.11
N GLU A 95 5.00 1.72 -8.20
CA GLU A 95 5.01 0.27 -8.37
C GLU A 95 6.46 -0.23 -8.38
N TYR A 96 6.71 -1.29 -7.63
CA TYR A 96 8.05 -1.89 -7.56
C TYR A 96 8.01 -3.27 -8.24
N ALA A 97 9.04 -3.59 -9.01
CA ALA A 97 9.18 -4.93 -9.57
C ALA A 97 9.23 -5.94 -8.42
N SER A 98 8.42 -6.99 -8.52
CA SER A 98 8.49 -8.11 -7.58
C SER A 98 9.86 -8.75 -7.59
N ALA A 99 10.42 -8.97 -6.42
CA ALA A 99 11.73 -9.61 -6.28
C ALA A 99 11.70 -11.12 -6.47
N GLY A 100 10.55 -11.67 -6.82
CA GLY A 100 10.28 -13.09 -6.98
C GLY A 100 8.89 -13.48 -6.48
N THR A 101 8.59 -14.77 -6.49
CA THR A 101 7.30 -15.32 -6.04
C THR A 101 7.48 -16.28 -4.88
N ALA A 102 6.48 -16.35 -4.02
CA ALA A 102 6.38 -17.31 -2.94
C ALA A 102 4.97 -17.91 -2.90
N ALA A 103 4.87 -19.19 -2.55
CA ALA A 103 3.59 -19.86 -2.32
C ALA A 103 3.64 -20.58 -0.97
N LEU A 104 2.73 -20.23 -0.08
CA LEU A 104 2.54 -20.87 1.23
C LEU A 104 1.39 -21.88 1.14
N THR A 105 1.64 -23.10 1.58
CA THR A 105 0.64 -24.17 1.59
C THR A 105 0.79 -25.04 2.83
N PHE A 106 -0.26 -25.74 3.19
CA PHE A 106 -0.16 -26.79 4.21
C PHE A 106 0.49 -28.04 3.62
N GLY A 107 1.32 -28.68 4.43
CA GLY A 107 1.77 -30.06 4.24
C GLY A 107 0.94 -31.03 5.07
N GLN A 108 1.60 -31.94 5.77
CA GLN A 108 0.91 -32.86 6.68
C GLN A 108 0.35 -32.09 7.89
N VAL A 109 -0.92 -32.32 8.19
CA VAL A 109 -1.60 -31.81 9.39
C VAL A 109 -1.99 -33.00 10.26
N THR A 110 -1.74 -32.88 11.56
CA THR A 110 -2.09 -33.87 12.59
C THR A 110 -2.97 -33.19 13.64
N SER A 111 -3.36 -33.90 14.68
CA SER A 111 -4.20 -33.33 15.76
C SER A 111 -3.53 -32.21 16.57
N ASN A 112 -2.21 -32.03 16.47
CA ASN A 112 -1.46 -31.05 17.28
C ASN A 112 -0.29 -30.38 16.53
N SER A 113 -0.15 -30.63 15.26
CA SER A 113 0.93 -30.06 14.46
C SER A 113 0.54 -29.95 13.00
N MET A 114 1.04 -28.90 12.34
CA MET A 114 0.88 -28.71 10.91
C MET A 114 2.21 -28.32 10.26
N GLN A 115 2.50 -28.92 9.11
CA GLN A 115 3.65 -28.54 8.30
C GLN A 115 3.27 -27.35 7.42
N ILE A 116 4.14 -26.35 7.36
CA ILE A 116 4.02 -25.23 6.42
C ILE A 116 5.05 -25.43 5.32
N ILE A 117 4.57 -25.51 4.10
CA ILE A 117 5.40 -25.63 2.89
C ILE A 117 5.52 -24.25 2.26
N LEU A 118 6.75 -23.87 1.94
CA LEU A 118 7.03 -22.66 1.16
C LEU A 118 7.72 -23.07 -0.15
N ASN A 119 7.09 -22.69 -1.27
CA ASN A 119 7.73 -22.70 -2.58
C ASN A 119 8.16 -21.27 -2.91
N ARG A 120 9.42 -21.06 -3.24
CA ARG A 120 10.03 -19.74 -3.45
C ARG A 120 10.93 -19.72 -4.68
N SER A 121 10.78 -18.69 -5.51
CA SER A 121 11.52 -18.57 -6.79
C SER A 121 12.93 -18.04 -6.63
N VAL A 122 13.24 -17.41 -5.49
CA VAL A 122 14.54 -16.81 -5.18
C VAL A 122 14.94 -17.12 -3.73
N PRO A 123 16.22 -16.96 -3.33
CA PRO A 123 16.63 -17.05 -1.94
C PRO A 123 15.91 -16.01 -1.08
N ILE A 124 15.52 -16.39 0.15
CA ILE A 124 14.82 -15.52 1.09
C ILE A 124 15.66 -15.25 2.33
N ALA A 125 15.45 -14.07 2.94
CA ALA A 125 16.13 -13.63 4.17
C ALA A 125 15.18 -13.50 5.37
N GLY A 126 13.89 -13.39 5.14
CA GLY A 126 12.89 -13.30 6.20
C GLY A 126 11.51 -13.74 5.70
N ILE A 127 10.70 -14.19 6.64
CA ILE A 127 9.33 -14.63 6.40
C ILE A 127 8.47 -14.32 7.61
N GLN A 128 7.27 -13.82 7.36
CA GLN A 128 6.19 -13.71 8.32
C GLN A 128 4.90 -14.20 7.67
N PHE A 129 4.03 -14.81 8.41
CA PHE A 129 2.66 -15.16 8.00
C PHE A 129 1.79 -15.38 9.22
N ASN A 130 0.48 -15.38 9.01
CA ASN A 130 -0.50 -15.71 10.03
C ASN A 130 -1.13 -17.06 9.75
N VAL A 131 -1.34 -17.83 10.81
CA VAL A 131 -2.22 -18.98 10.87
C VAL A 131 -3.49 -18.52 11.55
N THR A 132 -4.61 -18.59 10.86
CA THR A 132 -5.93 -18.18 11.36
C THR A 132 -6.87 -19.37 11.31
N ASP A 133 -7.84 -19.42 12.21
CA ASP A 133 -8.87 -20.46 12.21
C ASP A 133 -10.27 -19.87 12.47
N PHE A 134 -11.27 -20.50 11.86
CA PHE A 134 -12.66 -20.11 12.08
C PHE A 134 -13.60 -21.32 12.11
N PRO A 135 -14.35 -21.54 13.19
CA PRO A 135 -14.30 -20.80 14.46
C PRO A 135 -12.94 -20.92 15.16
N ASN A 136 -12.59 -19.90 15.98
CA ASN A 136 -11.32 -19.85 16.70
C ASN A 136 -11.34 -20.88 17.84
N VAL A 137 -10.75 -22.05 17.60
CA VAL A 137 -10.73 -23.19 18.51
C VAL A 137 -9.35 -23.81 18.69
N ILE A 138 -8.33 -23.27 17.96
CA ILE A 138 -6.94 -23.71 18.11
C ILE A 138 -6.06 -22.56 18.60
N ASP A 139 -5.12 -22.89 19.47
CA ASP A 139 -4.10 -21.99 19.99
C ASP A 139 -2.72 -22.43 19.49
N ILE A 140 -1.98 -21.55 18.82
CA ILE A 140 -0.62 -21.82 18.36
C ILE A 140 0.33 -21.81 19.58
N THR A 141 0.98 -22.93 19.83
CA THR A 141 1.90 -23.11 20.97
C THR A 141 3.36 -22.94 20.60
N GLY A 142 3.69 -23.00 19.31
CA GLY A 142 5.06 -22.79 18.86
C GLY A 142 5.27 -23.14 17.39
N ALA A 143 6.50 -22.86 16.92
CA ALA A 143 6.97 -23.25 15.61
C ALA A 143 8.41 -23.76 15.70
N SER A 144 8.72 -24.86 15.03
CA SER A 144 10.06 -25.46 15.06
C SER A 144 10.32 -26.38 13.86
N GLY A 145 11.55 -26.77 13.67
CA GLY A 145 11.93 -27.69 12.61
C GLY A 145 11.86 -27.05 11.20
N GLY A 146 12.00 -27.90 10.20
CA GLY A 146 12.01 -27.51 8.80
C GLY A 146 13.23 -26.69 8.40
N THR A 147 13.17 -26.13 7.21
CA THR A 147 14.31 -25.41 6.62
C THR A 147 14.71 -24.18 7.44
N MET A 148 13.80 -23.53 8.16
CA MET A 148 14.16 -22.42 9.03
C MET A 148 15.16 -22.88 10.10
N GLN A 149 14.93 -24.04 10.73
CA GLN A 149 15.84 -24.58 11.74
C GLN A 149 17.18 -25.00 11.11
N ASP A 150 17.15 -25.62 9.92
CA ASP A 150 18.37 -26.08 9.22
C ASP A 150 19.30 -24.90 8.87
N TYR A 151 18.76 -23.70 8.71
CA TYR A 151 19.48 -22.47 8.39
C TYR A 151 19.62 -21.51 9.58
N ASP A 152 19.46 -21.99 10.81
CA ASP A 152 19.61 -21.22 12.06
C ASP A 152 18.74 -19.93 12.10
N TYR A 153 17.51 -20.01 11.57
CA TYR A 153 16.57 -18.91 11.70
C TYR A 153 15.98 -18.85 13.11
N ASN A 154 15.87 -17.64 13.63
CA ASN A 154 15.04 -17.38 14.79
C ASN A 154 13.59 -17.45 14.37
N VAL A 155 12.82 -18.36 14.99
CA VAL A 155 11.39 -18.51 14.73
C VAL A 155 10.65 -18.17 15.99
N THR A 156 9.67 -17.26 15.87
CA THR A 156 8.79 -16.85 16.98
C THR A 156 7.33 -16.95 16.56
N THR A 157 6.47 -17.24 17.52
CA THR A 157 5.01 -17.26 17.33
C THR A 157 4.35 -16.32 18.32
N SER A 158 3.16 -15.83 17.97
CA SER A 158 2.30 -15.08 18.89
C SER A 158 0.98 -15.83 19.13
N GLU A 159 0.29 -15.49 20.20
CA GLU A 159 -1.05 -16.00 20.51
C GLU A 159 -2.08 -15.68 19.42
N SER A 160 -1.84 -14.64 18.64
CA SER A 160 -2.69 -14.27 17.49
C SER A 160 -2.38 -15.06 16.20
N GLY A 161 -1.59 -16.14 16.28
CA GLY A 161 -1.23 -16.99 15.15
C GLY A 161 -0.17 -16.43 14.23
N THR A 162 0.50 -15.31 14.56
CA THR A 162 1.61 -14.79 13.75
C THR A 162 2.85 -15.64 13.92
N VAL A 163 3.47 -16.04 12.82
CA VAL A 163 4.74 -16.75 12.75
C VAL A 163 5.76 -15.86 12.08
N LEU A 164 6.89 -15.60 12.72
CA LEU A 164 7.98 -14.78 12.19
C LEU A 164 9.28 -15.58 12.20
N GLY A 165 9.97 -15.63 11.07
CA GLY A 165 11.26 -16.28 10.92
C GLY A 165 12.28 -15.36 10.24
N PHE A 166 13.44 -15.19 10.85
CA PHE A 166 14.53 -14.37 10.32
C PHE A 166 15.91 -14.85 10.81
N SER A 167 16.95 -14.52 10.06
CA SER A 167 18.33 -14.83 10.42
C SER A 167 19.06 -13.58 10.93
N PHE A 168 19.68 -13.66 12.11
CA PHE A 168 20.59 -12.61 12.60
C PHE A 168 21.95 -12.60 11.91
N THR A 169 22.33 -13.72 11.28
CA THR A 169 23.63 -13.89 10.61
C THR A 169 23.56 -13.54 9.12
N GLY A 170 22.37 -13.21 8.61
CA GLY A 170 22.15 -12.89 7.19
C GLY A 170 22.20 -14.13 6.28
N VAL A 171 22.08 -15.33 6.84
CA VAL A 171 22.00 -16.56 6.05
C VAL A 171 20.66 -16.60 5.31
N ALA A 172 20.71 -16.84 4.00
CA ALA A 172 19.52 -16.97 3.17
C ALA A 172 19.12 -18.43 3.01
N ILE A 173 17.81 -18.68 3.01
CA ILE A 173 17.24 -19.97 2.60
C ILE A 173 17.16 -20.01 1.07
N PRO A 174 17.82 -20.97 0.38
CA PRO A 174 17.85 -21.03 -1.09
C PRO A 174 16.48 -21.16 -1.74
N ALA A 175 16.35 -20.78 -3.01
CA ALA A 175 15.16 -21.02 -3.82
C ALA A 175 14.77 -22.51 -3.84
N GLY A 176 13.48 -22.77 -4.02
CA GLY A 176 12.91 -24.12 -4.09
C GLY A 176 11.70 -24.31 -3.18
N GLN A 177 11.25 -25.54 -3.07
CA GLN A 177 10.13 -25.94 -2.22
C GLN A 177 10.60 -26.80 -1.07
N SER A 178 10.16 -26.48 0.14
CA SER A 178 10.46 -27.29 1.33
C SER A 178 9.42 -27.07 2.42
N VAL A 179 9.39 -27.93 3.41
CA VAL A 179 8.75 -27.63 4.69
C VAL A 179 9.57 -26.54 5.36
N ILE A 180 8.98 -25.35 5.47
CA ILE A 180 9.68 -24.19 6.01
C ILE A 180 9.75 -24.25 7.54
N THR A 181 8.69 -24.69 8.18
CA THR A 181 8.59 -24.94 9.62
C THR A 181 7.40 -25.87 9.94
N ASN A 182 7.37 -26.41 11.14
CA ASN A 182 6.23 -27.11 11.70
C ASN A 182 5.62 -26.23 12.81
N ILE A 183 4.33 -26.01 12.74
CA ILE A 183 3.57 -25.28 13.76
C ILE A 183 2.99 -26.30 14.72
N SER A 184 3.19 -26.08 16.02
CA SER A 184 2.51 -26.83 17.07
C SER A 184 1.31 -26.02 17.56
N PHE A 185 0.20 -26.70 17.82
CA PHE A 185 -1.01 -26.08 18.31
C PHE A 185 -1.76 -27.01 19.27
N GLU A 186 -2.60 -26.41 20.09
CA GLU A 186 -3.55 -27.09 20.98
C GLU A 186 -4.95 -26.59 20.66
N GLY A 187 -5.95 -27.40 20.92
CA GLY A 187 -7.35 -27.03 20.72
C GLY A 187 -8.22 -28.23 20.44
N SER A 188 -9.51 -28.00 20.42
CA SER A 188 -10.53 -29.04 20.18
C SER A 188 -11.71 -28.46 19.42
N GLY A 189 -12.22 -29.25 18.49
CA GLY A 189 -13.36 -28.89 17.66
C GLY A 189 -12.97 -28.77 16.17
N ASP A 190 -13.99 -28.74 15.36
CA ASP A 190 -13.84 -28.62 13.92
C ASP A 190 -13.65 -27.14 13.55
N THR A 191 -12.68 -26.88 12.66
CA THR A 191 -12.39 -25.52 12.23
C THR A 191 -11.77 -25.53 10.82
N GLU A 192 -11.84 -24.39 10.13
CA GLU A 192 -11.11 -24.15 8.89
C GLU A 192 -9.87 -23.32 9.21
N ILE A 193 -8.69 -23.86 8.93
CA ILE A 193 -7.39 -23.22 9.19
C ILE A 193 -6.88 -22.62 7.88
N CYS A 194 -6.51 -21.33 7.90
CA CYS A 194 -5.99 -20.61 6.73
C CYS A 194 -4.60 -20.02 6.99
N LEU A 195 -3.84 -19.83 5.91
CA LEU A 195 -2.60 -19.07 5.90
C LEU A 195 -2.86 -17.70 5.26
N GLU A 196 -2.46 -16.63 5.96
CA GLU A 196 -2.77 -15.27 5.54
C GLU A 196 -1.64 -14.29 5.86
N ASN A 197 -1.75 -13.06 5.34
CA ASN A 197 -0.93 -11.91 5.69
C ASN A 197 0.59 -12.20 5.63
N GLY A 198 0.99 -13.00 4.63
CA GLY A 198 2.39 -13.36 4.43
C GLY A 198 3.22 -12.18 3.95
N VAL A 199 4.42 -12.08 4.48
CA VAL A 199 5.49 -11.20 4.00
C VAL A 199 6.74 -12.06 3.88
N VAL A 200 7.26 -12.20 2.68
CA VAL A 200 8.52 -12.91 2.42
C VAL A 200 9.46 -11.94 1.72
N SER A 201 10.68 -11.82 2.22
CA SER A 201 11.68 -10.92 1.64
C SER A 201 12.89 -11.70 1.12
N ASN A 202 13.45 -11.25 -0.01
CA ASN A 202 14.71 -11.75 -0.52
C ASN A 202 15.91 -11.17 0.26
N VAL A 203 17.11 -11.52 -0.17
CA VAL A 203 18.37 -11.06 0.45
C VAL A 203 18.64 -9.55 0.32
N ASP A 204 17.95 -8.89 -0.61
CA ASP A 204 18.04 -7.44 -0.83
C ASP A 204 16.96 -6.68 -0.03
N GLY A 205 16.15 -7.40 0.75
CA GLY A 205 15.05 -6.83 1.54
C GLY A 205 13.79 -6.50 0.72
N LEU A 206 13.73 -6.93 -0.54
CA LEU A 206 12.58 -6.72 -1.41
C LEU A 206 11.53 -7.82 -1.19
N GLY A 207 10.25 -7.42 -1.13
CA GLY A 207 9.13 -8.34 -0.95
C GLY A 207 8.87 -9.21 -2.16
N LEU A 208 8.54 -10.49 -1.91
CA LEU A 208 8.06 -11.43 -2.93
C LEU A 208 6.53 -11.32 -3.08
N ASP A 209 6.03 -11.61 -4.27
CA ASP A 209 4.58 -11.82 -4.47
C ASP A 209 4.17 -13.15 -3.86
N ILE A 210 3.16 -13.11 -2.98
CA ILE A 210 2.75 -14.28 -2.20
C ILE A 210 1.39 -14.79 -2.69
N SER A 211 1.32 -16.09 -2.86
CA SER A 211 0.08 -16.85 -3.04
C SER A 211 -0.11 -17.86 -1.92
N TYR A 212 -1.36 -18.24 -1.68
CA TYR A 212 -1.72 -19.20 -0.63
C TYR A 212 -2.42 -20.41 -1.24
N GLY A 213 -2.19 -21.58 -0.63
CA GLY A 213 -3.00 -22.77 -0.87
C GLY A 213 -4.42 -22.61 -0.29
N SER A 214 -5.26 -23.60 -0.52
CA SER A 214 -6.58 -23.67 0.11
C SER A 214 -6.44 -23.77 1.62
N CYS A 215 -7.41 -23.22 2.34
CA CYS A 215 -7.54 -23.47 3.77
C CYS A 215 -7.72 -24.98 4.04
N TYR A 216 -7.34 -25.40 5.21
CA TYR A 216 -7.42 -26.80 5.64
C TYR A 216 -8.62 -26.99 6.57
N ALA A 217 -9.54 -27.87 6.18
CA ALA A 217 -10.62 -28.29 7.06
C ALA A 217 -10.04 -29.24 8.12
N PHE A 218 -9.96 -28.76 9.35
CA PHE A 218 -9.49 -29.54 10.50
C PHE A 218 -10.68 -30.14 11.22
N GLU A 219 -10.77 -31.45 11.16
CA GLU A 219 -11.81 -32.23 11.82
C GLU A 219 -11.19 -32.95 13.03
N ASN A 220 -11.56 -32.52 14.21
CA ASN A 220 -11.08 -33.09 15.47
C ASN A 220 -12.20 -33.79 16.23
N SER A 221 -13.23 -34.23 15.53
CA SER A 221 -14.29 -35.06 16.10
C SER A 221 -13.73 -36.46 16.38
N LEU A 222 -13.91 -36.95 17.58
CA LEU A 222 -13.62 -38.34 17.90
C LEU A 222 -14.58 -39.22 17.10
N ALA A 223 -14.02 -40.13 16.24
CA ALA A 223 -14.84 -41.06 15.49
C ALA A 223 -15.68 -41.93 16.48
N GLY A 224 -17.00 -41.75 16.42
CA GLY A 224 -17.92 -42.39 17.35
C GLY A 224 -18.49 -41.47 18.44
N ASP A 225 -18.06 -40.23 18.51
CA ASP A 225 -18.66 -39.21 19.37
C ASP A 225 -19.84 -38.56 18.61
N ILE A 226 -21.02 -39.14 18.75
CA ILE A 226 -22.23 -38.69 18.02
C ILE A 226 -22.88 -37.48 18.74
N ASN A 227 -22.69 -37.37 20.05
CA ASN A 227 -23.26 -36.29 20.84
C ASN A 227 -22.37 -35.04 20.97
N GLY A 228 -21.10 -35.10 20.52
CA GLY A 228 -20.17 -33.98 20.48
C GLY A 228 -19.63 -33.55 21.86
N ASP A 229 -19.61 -34.45 22.83
CA ASP A 229 -19.12 -34.16 24.19
C ASP A 229 -17.62 -34.43 24.37
N ALA A 230 -16.91 -34.76 23.28
CA ALA A 230 -15.50 -35.13 23.24
C ALA A 230 -15.13 -36.41 24.02
N VAL A 231 -16.09 -37.30 24.24
CA VAL A 231 -15.89 -38.58 24.92
C VAL A 231 -16.65 -39.68 24.18
N VAL A 232 -15.97 -40.62 23.58
CA VAL A 232 -16.62 -41.80 22.98
C VAL A 232 -17.06 -42.74 24.10
N ASN A 233 -18.36 -42.86 24.33
CA ASN A 233 -18.94 -43.73 25.37
C ASN A 233 -20.28 -44.33 24.92
N ILE A 234 -20.99 -45.01 25.83
CA ILE A 234 -22.25 -45.70 25.51
C ILE A 234 -23.45 -44.76 25.24
N LEU A 235 -23.28 -43.45 25.32
CA LEU A 235 -24.32 -42.46 25.10
C LEU A 235 -24.22 -41.90 23.65
N ASP A 236 -23.16 -42.24 22.95
CA ASP A 236 -22.96 -41.97 21.52
C ASP A 236 -23.69 -43.05 20.69
#